data_7d5105a1798e86c7b44818653bdb4d79
#
_entry.id   7d5105a1798e86c7b44818653bdb4d79
#
_cell.length_a   1.000
_cell.length_b   1.000
_cell.length_c   1.000
_cell.angle_alpha   90.00
_cell.angle_beta   90.00
_cell.angle_gamma   90.00
#
_symmetry.space_group_name_H-M   'P 1'
#
loop_
_entity.id
_entity.type
_entity.pdbx_description
1 polymer ?
#
loop_
_entity_poly.entity_id
_entity_poly.type
_entity_poly.pdbx_seq_one_letter_code
_entity_poly.pdbx_strand_id
1 'polypeptide(L)'
;ALSLKDLMNAKLPGQENKRPSVETTLHSLFPQKFVLHLHPSLINGVTCSENGKNATKQLFGDDVLWIDPCKPGYTLAKICYDTLKEYKKSKGRDADIVLLANHGIFVADDTVDGLGDKLYSVMSKIRGEVTEEPDLSVGEFDGDKAQEIFNEISEVFGEDSVVTYEPSVLSLEYSKDKESV
;
A
#
# COMPACT_ATOMS: atom_id res chain seq x y z
N ALA A 1 -17.68 16.41 4.26
CA ALA A 1 -17.12 15.34 3.40
C ALA A 1 -17.74 15.46 2.02
N LEU A 2 -16.93 15.44 0.98
CA LEU A 2 -17.41 15.39 -0.40
C LEU A 2 -18.19 14.10 -0.61
N SER A 3 -19.40 14.22 -1.15
CA SER A 3 -20.19 13.04 -1.54
C SER A 3 -19.59 12.42 -2.81
N LEU A 4 -19.90 11.14 -3.08
CA LEU A 4 -19.51 10.52 -4.36
C LEU A 4 -20.00 11.34 -5.56
N LYS A 5 -21.17 11.97 -5.45
CA LYS A 5 -21.73 12.85 -6.48
C LYS A 5 -20.82 14.07 -6.74
N ASP A 6 -20.29 14.69 -5.68
CA ASP A 6 -19.37 15.83 -5.82
C ASP A 6 -18.07 15.42 -6.49
N LEU A 7 -17.51 14.24 -6.11
CA LEU A 7 -16.33 13.66 -6.76
C LEU A 7 -16.59 13.32 -8.23
N MET A 8 -17.76 12.76 -8.55
CA MET A 8 -18.16 12.50 -9.94
C MET A 8 -18.25 13.76 -10.78
N ASN A 9 -18.73 14.87 -10.20
CA ASN A 9 -18.84 16.16 -10.88
C ASN A 9 -17.47 16.87 -11.05
N ALA A 10 -16.48 16.53 -10.23
CA ALA A 10 -15.15 17.14 -10.25
C ALA A 10 -14.16 16.43 -11.21
N LYS A 11 -14.61 15.43 -11.98
CA LYS A 11 -13.77 14.72 -12.94
C LYS A 11 -13.27 15.65 -14.05
N LEU A 12 -12.05 15.38 -14.51
CA LEU A 12 -11.48 16.09 -15.66
C LEU A 12 -12.25 15.74 -16.95
N PRO A 13 -12.31 16.66 -17.92
CA PRO A 13 -12.87 16.37 -19.25
C PRO A 13 -12.23 15.12 -19.86
N GLY A 14 -13.03 14.29 -20.50
CA GLY A 14 -12.58 13.01 -21.08
C GLY A 14 -12.48 11.84 -20.08
N GLN A 15 -12.84 12.06 -18.81
CA GLN A 15 -12.84 11.02 -17.76
C GLN A 15 -14.27 10.70 -17.27
N GLU A 16 -15.30 11.04 -18.03
CA GLU A 16 -16.71 10.94 -17.66
C GLU A 16 -17.11 9.50 -17.29
N ASN A 17 -16.51 8.52 -17.97
CA ASN A 17 -16.79 7.08 -17.77
C ASN A 17 -15.98 6.46 -16.59
N LYS A 18 -15.07 7.19 -15.96
CA LYS A 18 -14.26 6.68 -14.86
C LYS A 18 -14.86 7.05 -13.52
N ARG A 19 -14.87 6.09 -12.60
CA ARG A 19 -15.27 6.31 -11.22
C ARG A 19 -14.07 6.79 -10.41
N PRO A 20 -14.18 7.86 -9.59
CA PRO A 20 -13.13 8.23 -8.65
C PRO A 20 -12.84 7.11 -7.65
N SER A 21 -11.56 6.93 -7.30
CA SER A 21 -11.15 6.00 -6.26
C SER A 21 -11.74 6.39 -4.89
N VAL A 22 -11.95 5.42 -4.04
CA VAL A 22 -12.30 5.64 -2.62
C VAL A 22 -11.20 6.40 -1.87
N GLU A 23 -9.98 6.38 -2.39
CA GLU A 23 -8.80 7.05 -1.84
C GLU A 23 -8.65 8.51 -2.29
N THR A 24 -9.47 8.98 -3.22
CA THR A 24 -9.45 10.39 -3.67
C THR A 24 -9.55 11.35 -2.49
N THR A 25 -10.36 11.01 -1.49
CA THR A 25 -10.51 11.82 -0.27
C THR A 25 -9.22 11.85 0.55
N LEU A 26 -8.48 10.73 0.63
CA LEU A 26 -7.20 10.66 1.35
C LEU A 26 -6.16 11.58 0.73
N HIS A 27 -6.00 11.54 -0.59
CA HIS A 27 -5.09 12.45 -1.30
C HIS A 27 -5.40 13.92 -1.05
N SER A 28 -6.67 14.29 -0.89
CA SER A 28 -7.10 15.67 -0.65
C SER A 28 -6.84 16.19 0.76
N LEU A 29 -6.38 15.34 1.68
CA LEU A 29 -6.10 15.74 3.07
C LEU A 29 -4.75 16.43 3.25
N PHE A 30 -3.85 16.27 2.32
CA PHE A 30 -2.51 16.83 2.36
C PHE A 30 -2.49 18.22 1.71
N PRO A 31 -1.89 19.22 2.35
CA PRO A 31 -1.79 20.57 1.79
C PRO A 31 -0.69 20.72 0.73
N GLN A 32 0.23 19.77 0.64
CA GLN A 32 1.35 19.79 -0.31
C GLN A 32 0.85 19.58 -1.75
N LYS A 33 1.63 20.04 -2.73
CA LYS A 33 1.27 20.00 -4.16
C LYS A 33 1.24 18.60 -4.74
N PHE A 34 2.14 17.73 -4.27
CA PHE A 34 2.27 16.35 -4.74
C PHE A 34 1.99 15.39 -3.60
N VAL A 35 1.15 14.41 -3.86
CA VAL A 35 0.79 13.35 -2.91
C VAL A 35 0.89 12.02 -3.61
N LEU A 36 1.75 11.15 -3.10
CA LEU A 36 1.98 9.81 -3.59
C LEU A 36 1.44 8.79 -2.58
N HIS A 37 0.70 7.81 -3.07
CA HIS A 37 0.26 6.67 -2.30
C HIS A 37 0.74 5.38 -2.96
N LEU A 38 1.41 4.52 -2.19
CA LEU A 38 2.00 3.27 -2.65
C LEU A 38 1.88 2.16 -1.61
N HIS A 39 2.01 0.91 -2.10
CA HIS A 39 2.05 -0.32 -1.29
C HIS A 39 3.35 -1.12 -1.53
N PRO A 40 4.56 -0.58 -1.33
CA PRO A 40 5.79 -1.33 -1.53
C PRO A 40 5.87 -2.50 -0.54
N SER A 41 6.31 -3.67 -0.99
CA SER A 41 6.42 -4.86 -0.14
C SER A 41 7.26 -4.63 1.11
N LEU A 42 8.36 -3.87 0.97
CA LEU A 42 9.22 -3.50 2.10
C LEU A 42 8.50 -2.67 3.16
N ILE A 43 7.67 -1.71 2.75
CA ILE A 43 6.85 -0.90 3.65
C ILE A 43 5.73 -1.76 4.25
N ASN A 44 5.12 -2.62 3.44
CA ASN A 44 4.07 -3.51 3.92
C ASN A 44 4.61 -4.56 4.91
N GLY A 45 5.87 -4.93 4.84
CA GLY A 45 6.53 -5.71 5.89
C GLY A 45 6.43 -5.06 7.28
N VAL A 46 6.46 -3.73 7.34
CA VAL A 46 6.25 -2.98 8.58
C VAL A 46 4.76 -2.76 8.85
N THR A 47 3.99 -2.28 7.86
CA THR A 47 2.59 -1.89 8.08
C THR A 47 1.68 -3.07 8.38
N CYS A 48 2.02 -4.29 7.94
CA CYS A 48 1.28 -5.53 8.20
C CYS A 48 1.82 -6.32 9.41
N SER A 49 2.91 -5.86 10.03
CA SER A 49 3.50 -6.53 11.19
C SER A 49 2.78 -6.18 12.49
N GLU A 50 2.66 -7.12 13.42
CA GLU A 50 2.10 -6.90 14.75
C GLU A 50 2.83 -5.79 15.52
N ASN A 51 4.14 -5.68 15.36
CA ASN A 51 4.96 -4.65 15.99
C ASN A 51 5.17 -3.39 15.12
N GLY A 52 4.49 -3.27 14.00
CA GLY A 52 4.70 -2.22 13.00
C GLY A 52 4.63 -0.79 13.57
N LYS A 53 3.67 -0.53 14.46
CA LYS A 53 3.52 0.78 15.13
C LYS A 53 4.74 1.15 15.98
N ASN A 54 5.23 0.21 16.78
CA ASN A 54 6.40 0.44 17.62
C ASN A 54 7.67 0.56 16.77
N ALA A 55 7.85 -0.29 15.76
CA ALA A 55 8.95 -0.23 14.83
C ALA A 55 8.98 1.14 14.11
N THR A 56 7.83 1.61 13.62
CA THR A 56 7.71 2.94 13.01
C THR A 56 8.14 4.04 13.99
N LYS A 57 7.69 3.96 15.24
CA LYS A 57 8.07 4.94 16.26
C LYS A 57 9.56 4.93 16.59
N GLN A 58 10.18 3.74 16.63
CA GLN A 58 11.63 3.59 16.87
C GLN A 58 12.47 4.13 15.71
N LEU A 59 12.08 3.82 14.47
CA LEU A 59 12.82 4.20 13.27
C LEU A 59 12.71 5.68 12.92
N PHE A 60 11.53 6.25 13.11
CA PHE A 60 11.18 7.56 12.56
C PHE A 60 10.77 8.59 13.61
N GLY A 61 10.59 8.16 14.86
CA GLY A 61 10.13 9.06 15.91
C GLY A 61 8.75 9.64 15.60
N ASP A 62 8.69 10.97 15.54
CA ASP A 62 7.46 11.71 15.22
C ASP A 62 7.44 12.23 13.78
N ASP A 63 8.44 11.89 12.96
CA ASP A 63 8.51 12.35 11.57
C ASP A 63 7.61 11.54 10.63
N VAL A 64 7.25 10.33 11.02
CA VAL A 64 6.31 9.49 10.30
C VAL A 64 5.08 9.24 11.16
N LEU A 65 3.92 9.62 10.64
CA LEU A 65 2.64 9.43 11.30
C LEU A 65 2.13 8.01 11.05
N TRP A 66 1.68 7.35 12.12
CA TRP A 66 1.04 6.03 12.04
C TRP A 66 -0.47 6.15 12.17
N ILE A 67 -1.20 5.46 11.30
CA ILE A 67 -2.66 5.30 11.37
C ILE A 67 -2.97 3.82 11.66
N ASP A 68 -3.71 3.58 12.74
CA ASP A 68 -4.10 2.22 13.14
C ASP A 68 -5.08 1.59 12.12
N PRO A 69 -5.19 0.24 12.09
CA PRO A 69 -6.00 -0.45 11.10
C PRO A 69 -7.47 -0.04 11.17
N CYS A 70 -8.06 0.25 10.03
CA CYS A 70 -9.50 0.53 9.94
C CYS A 70 -10.03 0.18 8.55
N LYS A 71 -11.36 0.13 8.44
CA LYS A 71 -12.01 -0.14 7.15
C LYS A 71 -11.70 0.97 6.14
N PRO A 72 -11.31 0.62 4.91
CA PRO A 72 -11.04 1.60 3.86
C PRO A 72 -12.29 2.42 3.50
N GLY A 73 -12.06 3.55 2.83
CA GLY A 73 -13.11 4.48 2.44
C GLY A 73 -13.34 5.61 3.44
N TYR A 74 -14.60 6.00 3.67
CA TYR A 74 -14.93 7.17 4.50
C TYR A 74 -14.37 7.11 5.92
N THR A 75 -14.43 5.93 6.55
CA THR A 75 -13.93 5.76 7.93
C THR A 75 -12.43 6.04 8.02
N LEU A 76 -11.64 5.47 7.10
CA LEU A 76 -10.21 5.73 7.02
C LEU A 76 -9.94 7.22 6.76
N ALA A 77 -10.63 7.82 5.80
CA ALA A 77 -10.47 9.24 5.49
C ALA A 77 -10.78 10.15 6.70
N LYS A 78 -11.81 9.82 7.48
CA LYS A 78 -12.17 10.57 8.68
C LYS A 78 -11.10 10.44 9.78
N ILE A 79 -10.59 9.24 10.02
CA ILE A 79 -9.51 8.99 10.98
C ILE A 79 -8.25 9.73 10.55
N CYS A 80 -7.85 9.61 9.28
CA CYS A 80 -6.70 10.33 8.74
C CYS A 80 -6.84 11.86 8.92
N TYR A 81 -8.00 12.41 8.58
CA TYR A 81 -8.27 13.84 8.77
C TYR A 81 -8.07 14.29 10.22
N ASP A 82 -8.68 13.58 11.18
CA ASP A 82 -8.61 13.92 12.59
C ASP A 82 -7.16 13.80 13.10
N THR A 83 -6.47 12.74 12.74
CA THR A 83 -5.08 12.48 13.17
C THR A 83 -4.09 13.48 12.56
N LEU A 84 -4.23 13.82 11.28
CA LEU A 84 -3.42 14.86 10.62
C LEU A 84 -3.62 16.23 11.28
N LYS A 85 -4.86 16.56 11.62
CA LYS A 85 -5.21 17.81 12.33
C LYS A 85 -4.59 17.88 13.73
N GLU A 86 -4.64 16.78 14.47
CA GLU A 86 -4.01 16.65 15.80
C GLU A 86 -2.48 16.75 15.69
N TYR A 87 -1.89 16.08 14.71
CA TYR A 87 -0.46 16.17 14.45
C TYR A 87 -0.03 17.61 14.17
N LYS A 88 -0.72 18.31 13.28
CA LYS A 88 -0.44 19.73 13.00
C LYS A 88 -0.53 20.60 14.25
N LYS A 89 -1.56 20.38 15.07
CA LYS A 89 -1.73 21.11 16.33
C LYS A 89 -0.60 20.85 17.32
N SER A 90 -0.16 19.61 17.43
CA SER A 90 0.88 19.22 18.39
C SER A 90 2.30 19.53 17.94
N LYS A 91 2.57 19.48 16.62
CA LYS A 91 3.93 19.62 16.05
C LYS A 91 4.17 20.97 15.39
N GLY A 92 3.14 21.79 15.17
CA GLY A 92 3.23 23.07 14.48
C GLY A 92 3.51 22.99 12.99
N ARG A 93 3.46 21.76 12.41
CA ARG A 93 3.69 21.49 10.97
C ARG A 93 2.73 20.43 10.46
N ASP A 94 2.53 20.40 9.16
CA ASP A 94 1.77 19.33 8.51
C ASP A 94 2.60 18.04 8.48
N ALA A 95 1.94 16.89 8.59
CA ALA A 95 2.57 15.61 8.32
C ALA A 95 2.74 15.43 6.81
N ASP A 96 3.88 14.92 6.41
CA ASP A 96 4.25 14.68 5.02
C ASP A 96 4.52 13.20 4.73
N ILE A 97 4.62 12.36 5.76
CA ILE A 97 4.76 10.91 5.64
C ILE A 97 3.79 10.25 6.61
N VAL A 98 2.95 9.36 6.08
CA VAL A 98 1.94 8.62 6.84
C VAL A 98 1.99 7.14 6.48
N LEU A 99 2.19 6.27 7.47
CA LEU A 99 2.03 4.82 7.33
C LEU A 99 0.64 4.40 7.78
N LEU A 100 -0.03 3.65 6.94
CA LEU A 100 -1.34 3.07 7.23
C LEU A 100 -1.18 1.59 7.55
N ALA A 101 -1.56 1.19 8.76
CA ALA A 101 -1.51 -0.23 9.16
C ALA A 101 -2.33 -1.10 8.20
N ASN A 102 -1.78 -2.25 7.82
CA ASN A 102 -2.34 -3.21 6.87
C ASN A 102 -2.67 -2.60 5.49
N HIS A 103 -1.94 -1.56 5.07
CA HIS A 103 -2.29 -0.88 3.82
C HIS A 103 -1.03 -0.43 3.05
N GLY A 104 -0.38 0.66 3.47
CA GLY A 104 0.74 1.22 2.72
C GLY A 104 1.22 2.56 3.27
N ILE A 105 1.71 3.43 2.37
CA ILE A 105 2.30 4.73 2.71
C ILE A 105 1.67 5.85 1.88
N PHE A 106 1.49 7.02 2.53
CA PHE A 106 1.37 8.31 1.86
C PHE A 106 2.64 9.13 2.07
N VAL A 107 3.12 9.74 1.00
CA VAL A 107 4.20 10.73 1.03
C VAL A 107 3.72 11.99 0.32
N ALA A 108 3.98 13.14 0.91
CA ALA A 108 3.57 14.43 0.36
C ALA A 108 4.73 15.43 0.36
N ASP A 109 4.86 16.21 -0.71
CA ASP A 109 5.85 17.27 -0.85
C ASP A 109 5.38 18.34 -1.84
N ASP A 110 6.00 19.53 -1.81
CA ASP A 110 5.75 20.59 -2.77
C ASP A 110 6.57 20.44 -4.05
N THR A 111 7.51 19.49 -4.09
CA THR A 111 8.35 19.14 -5.23
C THR A 111 8.35 17.62 -5.48
N VAL A 112 8.54 17.22 -6.73
CA VAL A 112 8.65 15.81 -7.11
C VAL A 112 9.92 15.17 -6.52
N ASP A 113 11.03 15.91 -6.57
CA ASP A 113 12.31 15.45 -6.03
C ASP A 113 12.22 15.23 -4.52
N GLY A 114 11.67 16.20 -3.77
CA GLY A 114 11.48 16.07 -2.32
C GLY A 114 10.55 14.91 -1.93
N LEU A 115 9.53 14.64 -2.73
CA LEU A 115 8.67 13.47 -2.55
C LEU A 115 9.46 12.16 -2.74
N GLY A 116 10.29 12.08 -3.79
CA GLY A 116 11.17 10.95 -4.06
C GLY A 116 12.19 10.73 -2.93
N ASP A 117 12.84 11.81 -2.46
CA ASP A 117 13.83 11.77 -1.38
C ASP A 117 13.21 11.25 -0.07
N LYS A 118 12.01 11.69 0.28
CA LYS A 118 11.29 11.23 1.47
C LYS A 118 10.95 9.75 1.37
N LEU A 119 10.40 9.30 0.24
CA LEU A 119 10.10 7.88 0.02
C LEU A 119 11.37 7.02 0.12
N TYR A 120 12.45 7.44 -0.55
CA TYR A 120 13.74 6.76 -0.50
C TYR A 120 14.29 6.68 0.92
N SER A 121 14.21 7.78 1.68
CA SER A 121 14.68 7.82 3.07
C SER A 121 13.93 6.82 3.95
N VAL A 122 12.59 6.74 3.83
CA VAL A 122 11.78 5.76 4.57
C VAL A 122 12.17 4.35 4.20
N MET A 123 12.22 4.04 2.90
CA MET A 123 12.56 2.70 2.41
C MET A 123 13.98 2.29 2.82
N SER A 124 14.96 3.20 2.75
CA SER A 124 16.33 2.91 3.13
C SER A 124 16.49 2.59 4.62
N LYS A 125 15.78 3.31 5.49
CA LYS A 125 15.79 3.03 6.93
C LYS A 125 15.17 1.67 7.25
N ILE A 126 14.03 1.34 6.63
CA ILE A 126 13.39 0.03 6.81
C ILE A 126 14.31 -1.08 6.28
N ARG A 127 14.92 -0.87 5.11
CA ARG A 127 15.84 -1.84 4.50
C ARG A 127 17.06 -2.13 5.40
N GLY A 128 17.54 -1.14 6.12
CA GLY A 128 18.65 -1.29 7.08
C GLY A 128 18.35 -2.20 8.28
N GLU A 129 17.06 -2.43 8.58
CA GLU A 129 16.61 -3.30 9.67
C GLU A 129 16.25 -4.72 9.19
N VAL A 130 16.25 -4.98 7.88
CA VAL A 130 15.98 -6.32 7.33
C VAL A 130 17.20 -7.20 7.58
N THR A 131 17.04 -8.23 8.41
CA THR A 131 18.10 -9.18 8.79
C THR A 131 18.07 -10.46 7.96
N GLU A 132 16.91 -10.79 7.39
CA GLU A 132 16.70 -11.97 6.55
C GLU A 132 15.99 -11.57 5.25
N GLU A 133 16.45 -12.11 4.15
CA GLU A 133 15.81 -11.91 2.84
C GLU A 133 15.01 -13.16 2.49
N PRO A 134 13.80 -13.00 1.92
CA PRO A 134 13.04 -14.15 1.44
C PRO A 134 13.77 -14.82 0.27
N ASP A 135 13.65 -16.14 0.17
CA ASP A 135 14.13 -16.86 -1.02
C ASP A 135 13.18 -16.58 -2.21
N LEU A 136 13.66 -15.74 -3.12
CA LEU A 136 12.95 -15.37 -4.34
C LEU A 136 13.37 -16.25 -5.54
N SER A 137 14.08 -17.34 -5.31
CA SER A 137 14.46 -18.26 -6.38
C SER A 137 13.24 -18.88 -7.05
N VAL A 138 13.42 -19.26 -8.29
CA VAL A 138 12.39 -19.98 -9.06
C VAL A 138 12.29 -21.40 -8.50
N GLY A 139 11.07 -21.82 -8.15
CA GLY A 139 10.79 -23.18 -7.70
C GLY A 139 10.92 -24.20 -8.84
N GLU A 140 10.84 -25.48 -8.50
CA GLU A 140 10.80 -26.54 -9.49
C GLU A 140 9.52 -26.45 -10.34
N PHE A 141 9.66 -26.61 -11.65
CA PHE A 141 8.54 -26.61 -12.59
C PHE A 141 7.96 -28.04 -12.69
N ASP A 142 6.75 -28.22 -12.21
CA ASP A 142 5.95 -29.44 -12.41
C ASP A 142 5.00 -29.23 -13.59
N GLY A 143 5.38 -29.76 -14.76
CA GLY A 143 4.63 -29.58 -16.00
C GLY A 143 3.28 -30.26 -16.00
N ASP A 144 3.15 -31.42 -15.34
CA ASP A 144 1.88 -32.18 -15.29
C ASP A 144 0.86 -31.41 -14.43
N LYS A 145 1.29 -30.93 -13.28
CA LYS A 145 0.44 -30.12 -12.40
C LYS A 145 0.09 -28.76 -12.99
N ALA A 146 1.02 -28.14 -13.68
CA ALA A 146 0.75 -26.90 -14.41
C ALA A 146 -0.31 -27.09 -15.50
N GLN A 147 -0.28 -28.22 -16.23
CA GLN A 147 -1.27 -28.56 -17.25
C GLN A 147 -2.66 -28.85 -16.64
N GLU A 148 -2.72 -29.53 -15.49
CA GLU A 148 -3.97 -29.77 -14.75
C GLU A 148 -4.63 -28.44 -14.37
N ILE A 149 -3.88 -27.53 -13.72
CA ILE A 149 -4.36 -26.20 -13.33
C ILE A 149 -4.76 -25.38 -14.55
N PHE A 150 -3.99 -25.44 -15.64
CA PHE A 150 -4.33 -24.74 -16.88
C PHE A 150 -5.69 -25.20 -17.42
N ASN A 151 -5.96 -26.50 -17.42
CA ASN A 151 -7.24 -27.05 -17.88
C ASN A 151 -8.41 -26.55 -17.03
N GLU A 152 -8.28 -26.57 -15.70
CA GLU A 152 -9.30 -26.05 -14.79
C GLU A 152 -9.56 -24.55 -14.99
N ILE A 153 -8.52 -23.75 -15.15
CA ILE A 153 -8.64 -22.31 -15.41
C ILE A 153 -9.32 -22.07 -16.77
N SER A 154 -8.94 -22.81 -17.79
CA SER A 154 -9.49 -22.67 -19.14
C SER A 154 -10.98 -23.06 -19.21
N GLU A 155 -11.42 -24.03 -18.41
CA GLU A 155 -12.86 -24.35 -18.27
C GLU A 155 -13.66 -23.17 -17.70
N VAL A 156 -13.07 -22.39 -16.79
CA VAL A 156 -13.76 -21.25 -16.14
C VAL A 156 -13.73 -20.00 -17.02
N PHE A 157 -12.58 -19.70 -17.64
CA PHE A 157 -12.35 -18.42 -18.35
C PHE A 157 -12.44 -18.52 -19.87
N GLY A 158 -12.54 -19.72 -20.42
CA GLY A 158 -12.62 -20.00 -21.86
C GLY A 158 -11.28 -20.26 -22.52
N GLU A 159 -11.32 -20.87 -23.70
CA GLU A 159 -10.14 -21.35 -24.45
C GLU A 159 -9.22 -20.22 -24.94
N ASP A 160 -9.74 -19.00 -25.06
CA ASP A 160 -8.94 -17.81 -25.49
C ASP A 160 -8.12 -17.19 -24.35
N SER A 161 -8.15 -17.79 -23.14
CA SER A 161 -7.43 -17.30 -21.98
C SER A 161 -5.94 -17.59 -22.07
N VAL A 162 -5.11 -16.60 -21.75
CA VAL A 162 -3.66 -16.77 -21.59
C VAL A 162 -3.37 -17.00 -20.11
N VAL A 163 -2.81 -18.14 -19.79
CA VAL A 163 -2.44 -18.52 -18.41
C VAL A 163 -0.92 -18.60 -18.32
N THR A 164 -0.33 -17.89 -17.36
CA THR A 164 1.10 -17.95 -17.05
C THR A 164 1.29 -18.65 -15.72
N TYR A 165 2.23 -19.58 -15.66
CA TYR A 165 2.61 -20.27 -14.44
C TYR A 165 4.07 -19.95 -14.10
N GLU A 166 4.28 -19.36 -12.92
CA GLU A 166 5.62 -19.04 -12.40
C GLU A 166 5.81 -19.75 -11.05
N PRO A 167 6.63 -20.82 -10.99
CA PRO A 167 6.92 -21.50 -9.74
C PRO A 167 7.74 -20.58 -8.81
N SER A 168 7.38 -20.52 -7.54
CA SER A 168 8.05 -19.70 -6.54
C SER A 168 8.28 -20.46 -5.26
N VAL A 169 9.53 -20.52 -4.80
CA VAL A 169 9.91 -21.13 -3.52
C VAL A 169 9.19 -20.43 -2.38
N LEU A 170 9.19 -19.11 -2.37
CA LEU A 170 8.52 -18.30 -1.35
C LEU A 170 7.02 -18.61 -1.27
N SER A 171 6.32 -18.68 -2.41
CA SER A 171 4.88 -19.00 -2.44
C SER A 171 4.60 -20.40 -1.92
N LEU A 172 5.49 -21.36 -2.23
CA LEU A 172 5.37 -22.73 -1.74
C LEU A 172 5.60 -22.81 -0.22
N GLU A 173 6.56 -22.09 0.32
CA GLU A 173 6.81 -22.01 1.76
C GLU A 173 5.63 -21.38 2.49
N TYR A 174 5.13 -20.26 1.99
CA TYR A 174 3.96 -19.57 2.52
C TYR A 174 2.71 -20.47 2.54
N SER A 175 2.48 -21.24 1.48
CA SER A 175 1.34 -22.15 1.39
C SER A 175 1.40 -23.34 2.36
N LYS A 176 2.56 -23.67 2.92
CA LYS A 176 2.74 -24.72 3.94
C LYS A 176 2.41 -24.23 5.35
N ASP A 177 2.42 -22.94 5.57
CA ASP A 177 2.08 -22.34 6.86
C ASP A 177 0.55 -22.26 7.00
N LYS A 178 0.01 -23.10 7.88
CA LYS A 178 -1.44 -23.19 8.12
C LYS A 178 -2.05 -21.93 8.77
N GLU A 179 -1.23 -21.06 9.35
CA GLU A 179 -1.67 -19.80 9.96
C GLU A 179 -1.75 -18.65 8.95
N SER A 180 -1.19 -18.86 7.75
CA SER A 180 -1.11 -17.86 6.68
C SER A 180 -2.27 -17.94 5.66
N VAL A 181 -3.18 -18.89 5.79
CA VAL A 181 -4.29 -19.12 4.84
C VAL A 181 -5.64 -18.84 5.49
#